data_3f0141598db1831337618f61dec64202
#
_entry.id   3f0141598db1831337618f61dec64202
#
_cell.length_a   1.000
_cell.length_b   1.000
_cell.length_c   1.000
_cell.angle_alpha   90.00
_cell.angle_beta   90.00
_cell.angle_gamma   90.00
#
_symmetry.space_group_name_H-M   'P 1'
#
loop_
_entity.id
_entity.type
_entity.pdbx_description
1 polymer ?
#
loop_
_entity_poly.entity_id
_entity_poly.type
_entity_poly.pdbx_seq_one_letter_code
_entity_poly.pdbx_strand_id
1 'polypeptide(L)'
;MIKTLQRRFALSRQGAVDLIKGCIACVVQDISFMLPVGLLYYFVIDAMNGNLNGSRIAFYAVGSLVCLCLIFIATWFQYNATYLATYVESGVRRISLAEQLRKIPLSFFGKKDLADLTNSIMGDCATLETAFSHYVPALAGSLISTTLIAICLFAIDFRMALAAVWVLPIAFTITLFSARIQEYFNRKSVAANVALESGVQECIESLQDLKSNNAEERYLKGLDKKINYVEKRHIITELGTALFVVSSTLILKFGIATVALVGSALLIRGEIDIPLFFMFLLVASRLYAPLEGALQNLAAVISTKTNINRMNEIFDQPIQTGSNTMTNQGYDIVFDHVGFAYKPGETVLKDVSFTAKQGEVTALVGPSGGGKTTVSRLAARFWDINKGKITVGGMDISKIDPETLLSLYSIVFQDVTLFNNTIMENIRIGRKDATDEEVIAAARLANCEEFAVKLPDGFYSMIGENGCELSGGERQRISIARAFLKNAPIILLDEATASLDVENETLIQAALSRLIKDKTVLVIAHRMRTVSGADKVVVLSDGSVAEQGTPEKLMNTGKIYPHMVKLQMISQDWGI
;
A
#
# COMPACT_ATOMS: atom_id res chain seq x y z
N MET A 1 7.01 24.55 9.52
CA MET A 1 7.91 23.42 9.81
C MET A 1 7.13 22.10 9.94
N ILE A 2 6.20 21.91 10.89
CA ILE A 2 5.47 20.62 11.06
C ILE A 2 4.73 20.19 9.79
N LYS A 3 3.92 21.06 9.15
CA LYS A 3 3.20 20.75 7.90
C LYS A 3 4.15 20.36 6.75
N THR A 4 5.32 20.98 6.69
CA THR A 4 6.34 20.63 5.67
C THR A 4 6.93 19.25 5.93
N LEU A 5 7.19 18.89 7.20
CA LEU A 5 7.66 17.56 7.59
C LEU A 5 6.61 16.49 7.33
N GLN A 6 5.33 16.77 7.64
CA GLN A 6 4.22 15.84 7.35
C GLN A 6 4.20 15.45 5.87
N ARG A 7 4.20 16.44 4.96
CA ARG A 7 4.15 16.17 3.51
C ARG A 7 5.46 15.56 2.98
N ARG A 8 6.61 16.05 3.48
CA ARG A 8 7.93 15.59 3.02
C ARG A 8 8.23 14.14 3.42
N PHE A 9 7.64 13.65 4.51
CA PHE A 9 7.93 12.35 5.08
C PHE A 9 6.68 11.46 5.26
N ALA A 10 5.54 11.85 4.71
CA ALA A 10 4.27 11.15 4.83
C ALA A 10 3.94 10.78 6.30
N LEU A 11 4.09 11.75 7.21
CA LEU A 11 3.89 11.58 8.66
C LEU A 11 2.58 12.18 9.12
N SER A 12 2.02 11.62 10.19
CA SER A 12 0.97 12.27 10.98
C SER A 12 1.51 13.55 11.65
N ARG A 13 0.63 14.38 12.23
CA ARG A 13 1.07 15.53 13.00
C ARG A 13 1.90 15.12 14.21
N GLN A 14 1.49 14.06 14.89
CA GLN A 14 2.20 13.51 16.04
C GLN A 14 3.54 12.91 15.61
N GLY A 15 3.58 12.12 14.54
CA GLY A 15 4.81 11.54 14.00
C GLY A 15 5.85 12.59 13.60
N ALA A 16 5.42 13.74 13.05
CA ALA A 16 6.34 14.85 12.75
C ALA A 16 6.93 15.50 14.03
N VAL A 17 6.17 15.58 15.11
CA VAL A 17 6.67 16.07 16.41
C VAL A 17 7.62 15.06 17.03
N ASP A 18 7.28 13.78 16.99
CA ASP A 18 8.09 12.72 17.57
C ASP A 18 9.40 12.50 16.78
N LEU A 19 9.41 12.71 15.47
CA LEU A 19 10.65 12.77 14.69
C LEU A 19 11.59 13.87 15.17
N ILE A 20 11.08 15.07 15.47
CA ILE A 20 11.90 16.16 16.02
C ILE A 20 12.45 15.80 17.39
N LYS A 21 11.62 15.22 18.27
CA LYS A 21 12.07 14.72 19.59
C LYS A 21 13.15 13.66 19.45
N GLY A 22 12.98 12.72 18.49
CA GLY A 22 13.97 11.69 18.18
C GLY A 22 15.31 12.30 17.76
N CYS A 23 15.31 13.29 16.86
CA CYS A 23 16.52 14.01 16.46
C CYS A 23 17.21 14.69 17.65
N ILE A 24 16.46 15.38 18.50
CA ILE A 24 17.01 16.03 19.72
C ILE A 24 17.57 14.99 20.68
N ALA A 25 16.87 13.89 20.89
CA ALA A 25 17.32 12.81 21.76
C ALA A 25 18.63 12.17 21.27
N CYS A 26 18.80 12.00 19.94
CA CYS A 26 20.07 11.54 19.35
C CYS A 26 21.20 12.55 19.62
N VAL A 27 20.97 13.85 19.47
CA VAL A 27 21.96 14.90 19.81
C VAL A 27 22.39 14.80 21.27
N VAL A 28 21.41 14.68 22.20
CA VAL A 28 21.69 14.56 23.65
C VAL A 28 22.48 13.30 23.94
N GLN A 29 22.14 12.19 23.32
CA GLN A 29 22.86 10.93 23.45
C GLN A 29 24.32 11.07 22.98
N ASP A 30 24.54 11.59 21.76
CA ASP A 30 25.88 11.76 21.20
C ASP A 30 26.76 12.66 22.08
N ILE A 31 26.19 13.75 22.61
CA ILE A 31 26.90 14.66 23.55
C ILE A 31 27.18 13.93 24.86
N SER A 32 26.27 13.12 25.38
CA SER A 32 26.49 12.38 26.63
C SER A 32 27.68 11.43 26.55
N PHE A 33 27.96 10.87 25.36
CA PHE A 33 29.15 10.05 25.12
C PHE A 33 30.48 10.80 25.19
N MET A 34 30.45 12.16 25.19
CA MET A 34 31.64 13.00 25.39
C MET A 34 31.94 13.25 26.86
N LEU A 35 31.02 13.03 27.81
CA LEU A 35 31.21 13.25 29.24
C LEU A 35 32.38 12.45 29.82
N PRO A 36 32.52 11.12 29.52
CA PRO A 36 33.68 10.35 29.98
C PRO A 36 35.02 10.88 29.46
N VAL A 37 35.05 11.49 28.26
CA VAL A 37 36.29 12.07 27.71
C VAL A 37 36.77 13.26 28.55
N GLY A 38 35.80 14.15 28.94
CA GLY A 38 36.11 15.26 29.84
C GLY A 38 36.61 14.79 31.21
N LEU A 39 35.96 13.76 31.78
CA LEU A 39 36.37 13.19 33.06
C LEU A 39 37.79 12.59 32.98
N LEU A 40 38.10 11.86 31.93
CA LEU A 40 39.41 11.24 31.67
C LEU A 40 40.48 12.31 31.44
N TYR A 41 40.15 13.41 30.78
CA TYR A 41 41.05 14.56 30.60
C TYR A 41 41.54 15.13 31.95
N TYR A 42 40.61 15.43 32.87
CA TYR A 42 40.96 15.93 34.21
C TYR A 42 41.71 14.87 35.04
N PHE A 43 41.36 13.60 34.91
CA PHE A 43 42.09 12.51 35.57
C PHE A 43 43.56 12.46 35.12
N VAL A 44 43.81 12.60 33.81
CA VAL A 44 45.18 12.63 33.29
C VAL A 44 45.98 13.83 33.81
N ILE A 45 45.35 15.02 33.87
CA ILE A 45 46.01 16.20 34.46
C ILE A 45 46.37 15.99 35.92
N ASP A 46 45.46 15.47 36.74
CA ASP A 46 45.76 15.19 38.15
C ASP A 46 46.80 14.11 38.33
N ALA A 47 46.81 13.09 37.44
CA ALA A 47 47.84 12.05 37.44
C ALA A 47 49.22 12.62 37.13
N MET A 48 49.34 13.46 36.10
CA MET A 48 50.60 14.10 35.71
C MET A 48 51.16 15.05 36.76
N ASN A 49 50.25 15.73 37.45
CA ASN A 49 50.64 16.66 38.54
C ASN A 49 50.90 15.97 39.91
N GLY A 50 50.78 14.64 39.96
CA GLY A 50 50.98 13.87 41.20
C GLY A 50 49.89 14.08 42.27
N ASN A 51 48.72 14.65 41.88
CA ASN A 51 47.62 15.03 42.78
C ASN A 51 46.65 13.89 43.06
N LEU A 52 46.94 12.62 42.69
CA LEU A 52 46.07 11.48 42.89
C LEU A 52 46.12 10.97 44.34
N ASN A 53 45.24 11.57 45.16
CA ASN A 53 44.98 11.12 46.53
C ASN A 53 43.74 10.21 46.55
N GLY A 54 43.54 9.43 47.64
CA GLY A 54 42.39 8.52 47.78
C GLY A 54 41.03 9.22 47.56
N SER A 55 40.87 10.48 48.00
CA SER A 55 39.66 11.30 47.77
C SER A 55 39.47 11.66 46.28
N ARG A 56 40.55 11.93 45.54
CA ARG A 56 40.49 12.21 44.09
C ARG A 56 40.14 10.95 43.29
N ILE A 57 40.72 9.80 43.65
CA ILE A 57 40.36 8.53 43.04
C ILE A 57 38.87 8.20 43.25
N ALA A 58 38.38 8.41 44.51
CA ALA A 58 36.96 8.24 44.79
C ALA A 58 36.07 9.23 43.98
N PHE A 59 36.51 10.47 43.79
CA PHE A 59 35.82 11.46 42.94
C PHE A 59 35.70 10.97 41.49
N TYR A 60 36.77 10.46 40.89
CA TYR A 60 36.74 9.92 39.51
C TYR A 60 35.92 8.64 39.40
N ALA A 61 35.93 7.78 40.40
CA ALA A 61 35.10 6.58 40.45
C ALA A 61 33.60 6.93 40.50
N VAL A 62 33.22 7.86 41.40
CA VAL A 62 31.83 8.36 41.48
C VAL A 62 31.45 9.12 40.20
N GLY A 63 32.35 9.97 39.67
CA GLY A 63 32.15 10.68 38.41
C GLY A 63 31.91 9.72 37.24
N SER A 64 32.66 8.62 37.16
CA SER A 64 32.44 7.59 36.12
C SER A 64 31.07 6.93 36.26
N LEU A 65 30.64 6.63 37.48
CA LEU A 65 29.29 6.06 37.72
C LEU A 65 28.19 7.04 37.31
N VAL A 66 28.35 8.34 37.65
CA VAL A 66 27.39 9.40 37.24
C VAL A 66 27.37 9.53 35.73
N CYS A 67 28.50 9.52 35.02
CA CYS A 67 28.55 9.54 33.56
C CYS A 67 27.82 8.33 32.96
N LEU A 68 28.02 7.12 33.49
CA LEU A 68 27.29 5.93 33.05
C LEU A 68 25.77 6.07 33.25
N CYS A 69 25.34 6.57 34.39
CA CYS A 69 23.92 6.81 34.64
C CYS A 69 23.32 7.85 33.64
N LEU A 70 24.05 8.94 33.38
CA LEU A 70 23.60 9.97 32.41
C LEU A 70 23.53 9.41 30.99
N ILE A 71 24.53 8.63 30.57
CA ILE A 71 24.52 7.95 29.26
C ILE A 71 23.33 6.98 29.18
N PHE A 72 23.09 6.18 30.22
CA PHE A 72 21.96 5.26 30.26
C PHE A 72 20.63 5.99 30.12
N ILE A 73 20.42 7.07 30.88
CA ILE A 73 19.21 7.91 30.82
C ILE A 73 19.07 8.51 29.42
N ALA A 74 20.11 9.11 28.85
CA ALA A 74 20.09 9.68 27.49
C ALA A 74 19.76 8.64 26.43
N THR A 75 20.37 7.44 26.53
CA THR A 75 20.10 6.34 25.61
C THR A 75 18.67 5.80 25.76
N TRP A 76 18.15 5.70 26.99
CA TRP A 76 16.78 5.28 27.23
C TRP A 76 15.76 6.27 26.64
N PHE A 77 15.99 7.60 26.82
CA PHE A 77 15.17 8.63 26.18
C PHE A 77 15.25 8.57 24.64
N GLN A 78 16.44 8.40 24.10
CA GLN A 78 16.65 8.28 22.65
C GLN A 78 15.90 7.07 22.11
N TYR A 79 16.03 5.90 22.74
CA TYR A 79 15.35 4.68 22.34
C TYR A 79 13.83 4.87 22.30
N ASN A 80 13.25 5.40 23.36
CA ASN A 80 11.81 5.65 23.41
C ASN A 80 11.35 6.67 22.35
N ALA A 81 12.11 7.74 22.13
CA ALA A 81 11.75 8.79 21.18
C ALA A 81 11.90 8.36 19.71
N THR A 82 12.80 7.41 19.42
CA THR A 82 13.01 6.94 18.04
C THR A 82 12.23 5.67 17.75
N TYR A 83 12.42 4.59 18.53
CA TYR A 83 11.83 3.28 18.21
C TYR A 83 10.34 3.23 18.54
N LEU A 84 9.96 3.45 19.80
CA LEU A 84 8.56 3.29 20.19
C LEU A 84 7.64 4.28 19.45
N ALA A 85 8.05 5.53 19.34
CA ALA A 85 7.28 6.54 18.61
C ALA A 85 7.10 6.17 17.13
N THR A 86 8.12 5.62 16.49
CA THR A 86 8.06 5.22 15.07
C THR A 86 7.16 4.01 14.85
N TYR A 87 7.15 3.03 15.74
CA TYR A 87 6.23 1.88 15.64
C TYR A 87 4.76 2.32 15.74
N VAL A 88 4.46 3.22 16.67
CA VAL A 88 3.10 3.81 16.79
C VAL A 88 2.73 4.56 15.50
N GLU A 89 3.62 5.40 14.99
CA GLU A 89 3.40 6.14 13.74
C GLU A 89 3.23 5.20 12.53
N SER A 90 3.96 4.09 12.48
CA SER A 90 3.82 3.09 11.43
C SER A 90 2.43 2.46 11.42
N GLY A 91 1.88 2.14 12.60
CA GLY A 91 0.49 1.69 12.75
C GLY A 91 -0.52 2.73 12.27
N VAL A 92 -0.38 3.98 12.71
CA VAL A 92 -1.23 5.10 12.29
C VAL A 92 -1.18 5.31 10.78
N ARG A 93 0.00 5.21 10.18
CA ARG A 93 0.20 5.34 8.73
C ARG A 93 -0.51 4.25 7.95
N ARG A 94 -0.38 2.98 8.35
CA ARG A 94 -1.07 1.84 7.71
C ARG A 94 -2.59 2.00 7.78
N ILE A 95 -3.11 2.40 8.94
CA ILE A 95 -4.54 2.68 9.12
C ILE A 95 -4.97 3.85 8.23
N SER A 96 -4.20 4.94 8.18
CA SER A 96 -4.52 6.11 7.35
C SER A 96 -4.51 5.78 5.86
N LEU A 97 -3.57 4.94 5.39
CA LEU A 97 -3.55 4.45 4.01
C LEU A 97 -4.78 3.58 3.70
N ALA A 98 -5.13 2.66 4.59
CA ALA A 98 -6.32 1.82 4.43
C ALA A 98 -7.62 2.66 4.40
N GLU A 99 -7.72 3.65 5.29
CA GLU A 99 -8.84 4.61 5.32
C GLU A 99 -8.94 5.44 4.03
N GLN A 100 -7.79 5.87 3.49
CA GLN A 100 -7.75 6.59 2.23
C GLN A 100 -8.20 5.68 1.07
N LEU A 101 -7.66 4.46 0.99
CA LEU A 101 -8.02 3.48 -0.04
C LEU A 101 -9.52 3.16 -0.01
N ARG A 102 -10.14 3.07 1.16
CA ARG A 102 -11.59 2.86 1.31
C ARG A 102 -12.42 3.98 0.64
N LYS A 103 -11.92 5.22 0.63
CA LYS A 103 -12.62 6.41 0.11
C LYS A 103 -12.29 6.73 -1.35
N ILE A 104 -11.25 6.14 -1.90
CA ILE A 104 -10.85 6.34 -3.30
C ILE A 104 -11.84 5.59 -4.21
N PRO A 105 -12.24 6.19 -5.37
CA PRO A 105 -13.09 5.51 -6.34
C PRO A 105 -12.51 4.18 -6.81
N LEU A 106 -13.36 3.19 -7.07
CA LEU A 106 -12.92 1.89 -7.62
C LEU A 106 -12.17 2.02 -8.95
N SER A 107 -12.35 3.13 -9.66
CA SER A 107 -11.59 3.48 -10.86
C SER A 107 -10.07 3.49 -10.66
N PHE A 108 -9.61 3.78 -9.47
CA PHE A 108 -8.19 3.78 -9.12
C PHE A 108 -7.61 2.36 -9.13
N PHE A 109 -8.33 1.40 -8.57
CA PHE A 109 -7.89 -0.01 -8.49
C PHE A 109 -7.81 -0.69 -9.86
N GLY A 110 -8.58 -0.21 -10.85
CA GLY A 110 -8.46 -0.70 -12.23
C GLY A 110 -7.24 -0.15 -12.99
N LYS A 111 -6.54 0.85 -12.44
CA LYS A 111 -5.34 1.47 -13.05
C LYS A 111 -4.04 1.11 -12.34
N LYS A 112 -4.12 0.66 -11.10
CA LYS A 112 -2.98 0.28 -10.26
C LYS A 112 -2.99 -1.22 -10.03
N ASP A 113 -1.81 -1.81 -10.03
CA ASP A 113 -1.63 -3.19 -9.64
C ASP A 113 -1.92 -3.34 -8.13
N LEU A 114 -2.71 -4.34 -7.78
CA LEU A 114 -3.06 -4.64 -6.39
C LEU A 114 -1.81 -5.03 -5.59
N ALA A 115 -0.85 -5.72 -6.21
CA ALA A 115 0.42 -6.07 -5.60
C ALA A 115 1.24 -4.82 -5.24
N ASP A 116 1.25 -3.78 -6.11
CA ASP A 116 1.93 -2.51 -5.82
C ASP A 116 1.29 -1.77 -4.64
N LEU A 117 -0.05 -1.76 -4.55
CA LEU A 117 -0.78 -1.16 -3.42
C LEU A 117 -0.51 -1.92 -2.11
N THR A 118 -0.51 -3.24 -2.15
CA THR A 118 -0.19 -4.08 -0.99
C THR A 118 1.25 -3.84 -0.54
N ASN A 119 2.19 -3.77 -1.48
CA ASN A 119 3.58 -3.45 -1.17
C ASN A 119 3.73 -2.04 -0.57
N SER A 120 2.95 -1.06 -1.02
CA SER A 120 2.97 0.29 -0.43
C SER A 120 2.50 0.30 1.02
N ILE A 121 1.48 -0.50 1.39
CA ILE A 121 0.98 -0.60 2.77
C ILE A 121 1.94 -1.40 3.66
N MET A 122 2.48 -2.52 3.16
CA MET A 122 3.28 -3.44 3.95
C MET A 122 4.79 -3.14 3.83
N GLY A 123 5.34 -3.19 2.64
CA GLY A 123 6.77 -3.05 2.35
C GLY A 123 7.29 -1.63 2.54
N ASP A 124 6.65 -0.65 1.90
CA ASP A 124 7.10 0.75 2.01
C ASP A 124 6.93 1.28 3.43
N CYS A 125 5.83 0.94 4.14
CA CYS A 125 5.66 1.31 5.54
C CYS A 125 6.75 0.70 6.42
N ALA A 126 7.14 -0.56 6.22
CA ALA A 126 8.22 -1.20 6.97
C ALA A 126 9.59 -0.56 6.68
N THR A 127 9.85 -0.21 5.42
CA THR A 127 11.07 0.51 5.04
C THR A 127 11.15 1.89 5.70
N LEU A 128 10.05 2.64 5.72
CA LEU A 128 9.99 3.94 6.40
C LEU A 128 10.08 3.81 7.92
N GLU A 129 9.50 2.75 8.50
CA GLU A 129 9.65 2.44 9.92
C GLU A 129 11.12 2.29 10.29
N THR A 130 11.88 1.49 9.54
CA THR A 130 13.33 1.35 9.74
C THR A 130 14.07 2.67 9.53
N ALA A 131 13.73 3.42 8.50
CA ALA A 131 14.38 4.70 8.20
C ALA A 131 14.17 5.74 9.30
N PHE A 132 12.96 5.84 9.85
CA PHE A 132 12.64 6.85 10.88
C PHE A 132 13.01 6.41 12.30
N SER A 133 13.11 5.11 12.59
CA SER A 133 13.60 4.63 13.88
C SER A 133 15.13 4.65 13.97
N HIS A 134 15.84 4.36 12.88
CA HIS A 134 17.30 4.14 12.91
C HIS A 134 18.09 5.23 12.17
N TYR A 135 17.68 5.61 10.94
CA TYR A 135 18.58 6.34 10.04
C TYR A 135 18.39 7.86 10.08
N VAL A 136 17.15 8.35 9.96
CA VAL A 136 16.89 9.80 9.85
C VAL A 136 17.23 10.55 11.14
N PRO A 137 16.79 10.09 12.35
CA PRO A 137 17.16 10.75 13.60
C PRO A 137 18.65 10.67 13.89
N ALA A 138 19.28 9.51 13.62
CA ALA A 138 20.72 9.33 13.81
C ALA A 138 21.54 10.25 12.89
N LEU A 139 21.16 10.38 11.60
CA LEU A 139 21.84 11.29 10.67
C LEU A 139 21.71 12.76 11.11
N ALA A 140 20.50 13.19 11.47
CA ALA A 140 20.29 14.55 11.95
C ALA A 140 21.02 14.81 13.27
N GLY A 141 20.94 13.86 14.21
CA GLY A 141 21.63 13.90 15.51
C GLY A 141 23.13 14.00 15.34
N SER A 142 23.75 13.10 14.55
CA SER A 142 25.19 13.07 14.33
C SER A 142 25.73 14.33 13.63
N LEU A 143 24.99 14.91 12.68
CA LEU A 143 25.39 16.17 12.03
C LEU A 143 25.37 17.34 13.02
N ILE A 144 24.33 17.44 13.84
CA ILE A 144 24.20 18.52 14.81
C ILE A 144 25.24 18.35 15.93
N SER A 145 25.36 17.17 16.51
CA SER A 145 26.30 16.88 17.59
C SER A 145 27.75 17.08 17.15
N THR A 146 28.12 16.56 15.97
CA THR A 146 29.46 16.76 15.40
C THR A 146 29.77 18.24 15.18
N THR A 147 28.80 19.03 14.67
CA THR A 147 28.96 20.48 14.47
C THR A 147 29.17 21.20 15.81
N LEU A 148 28.40 20.88 16.85
CA LEU A 148 28.55 21.46 18.18
C LEU A 148 29.91 21.14 18.80
N ILE A 149 30.34 19.88 18.70
CA ILE A 149 31.65 19.44 19.20
C ILE A 149 32.77 20.14 18.42
N ALA A 150 32.66 20.24 17.09
CA ALA A 150 33.65 20.96 16.28
C ALA A 150 33.77 22.43 16.70
N ILE A 151 32.68 23.13 16.96
CA ILE A 151 32.71 24.52 17.46
C ILE A 151 33.45 24.60 18.81
N CYS A 152 33.20 23.68 19.73
CA CYS A 152 33.93 23.62 21.01
C CYS A 152 35.42 23.36 20.79
N LEU A 153 35.82 22.48 19.86
CA LEU A 153 37.23 22.21 19.54
C LEU A 153 37.92 23.46 18.98
N PHE A 154 37.25 24.21 18.07
CA PHE A 154 37.82 25.46 17.53
C PHE A 154 38.01 26.56 18.60
N ALA A 155 37.19 26.56 19.65
CA ALA A 155 37.35 27.47 20.76
C ALA A 155 38.53 27.14 21.66
N ILE A 156 38.99 25.87 21.67
CA ILE A 156 40.11 25.39 22.50
C ILE A 156 41.45 25.61 21.78
N ASP A 157 41.62 25.04 20.59
CA ASP A 157 42.80 25.27 19.74
C ASP A 157 42.43 25.12 18.27
N PHE A 158 42.58 26.20 17.51
CA PHE A 158 42.16 26.28 16.09
C PHE A 158 42.94 25.28 15.21
N ARG A 159 44.24 25.09 15.45
CA ARG A 159 45.10 24.24 14.61
C ARG A 159 44.78 22.76 14.79
N MET A 160 44.60 22.34 16.02
CA MET A 160 44.20 20.98 16.36
C MET A 160 42.79 20.67 15.88
N ALA A 161 41.88 21.64 16.06
CA ALA A 161 40.49 21.54 15.55
C ALA A 161 40.47 21.40 14.02
N LEU A 162 41.25 22.19 13.29
CA LEU A 162 41.36 22.08 11.83
C LEU A 162 41.89 20.69 11.41
N ALA A 163 42.89 20.17 12.14
CA ALA A 163 43.44 18.82 11.89
C ALA A 163 42.38 17.70 12.12
N ALA A 164 41.42 17.91 13.03
CA ALA A 164 40.32 16.97 13.27
C ALA A 164 39.16 17.12 12.31
N VAL A 165 38.79 18.33 11.90
CA VAL A 165 37.51 18.61 11.23
C VAL A 165 37.60 18.56 9.70
N TRP A 166 38.75 18.79 9.09
CA TRP A 166 38.92 18.86 7.61
C TRP A 166 38.46 17.62 6.85
N VAL A 167 38.50 16.44 7.48
CA VAL A 167 38.04 15.16 6.90
C VAL A 167 36.52 15.07 6.77
N LEU A 168 35.77 15.79 7.61
CA LEU A 168 34.31 15.72 7.65
C LEU A 168 33.65 16.17 6.34
N PRO A 169 33.94 17.36 5.78
CA PRO A 169 33.35 17.80 4.52
C PRO A 169 33.74 16.89 3.35
N ILE A 170 34.94 16.32 3.37
CA ILE A 170 35.39 15.39 2.32
C ILE A 170 34.61 14.08 2.39
N ALA A 171 34.51 13.46 3.56
CA ALA A 171 33.76 12.22 3.76
C ALA A 171 32.28 12.42 3.37
N PHE A 172 31.68 13.55 3.77
CA PHE A 172 30.30 13.90 3.40
C PHE A 172 30.11 14.09 1.91
N THR A 173 31.04 14.78 1.24
CA THR A 173 31.01 15.00 -0.22
C THR A 173 31.11 13.68 -0.99
N ILE A 174 32.01 12.78 -0.57
CA ILE A 174 32.15 11.45 -1.18
C ILE A 174 30.85 10.67 -1.04
N THR A 175 30.24 10.66 0.15
CA THR A 175 29.00 9.93 0.39
C THR A 175 27.84 10.51 -0.41
N LEU A 176 27.68 11.83 -0.50
CA LEU A 176 26.67 12.47 -1.33
C LEU A 176 26.84 12.19 -2.82
N PHE A 177 28.09 12.20 -3.31
CA PHE A 177 28.39 11.87 -4.70
C PHE A 177 28.11 10.41 -5.00
N SER A 178 28.50 9.52 -4.08
CA SER A 178 28.26 8.08 -4.20
C SER A 178 26.78 7.73 -4.23
N ALA A 179 25.93 8.48 -3.50
CA ALA A 179 24.50 8.21 -3.43
C ALA A 179 23.82 8.23 -4.80
N ARG A 180 24.25 9.14 -5.72
CA ARG A 180 23.75 9.18 -7.10
C ARG A 180 24.17 7.95 -7.91
N ILE A 181 25.39 7.50 -7.72
CA ILE A 181 25.94 6.32 -8.39
C ILE A 181 25.25 5.05 -7.86
N GLN A 182 25.08 4.97 -6.55
CA GLN A 182 24.38 3.86 -5.88
C GLN A 182 22.91 3.80 -6.35
N GLU A 183 22.22 4.94 -6.49
CA GLU A 183 20.85 4.98 -7.02
C GLU A 183 20.77 4.40 -8.44
N TYR A 184 21.75 4.72 -9.30
CA TYR A 184 21.81 4.18 -10.66
C TYR A 184 21.99 2.66 -10.67
N PHE A 185 22.90 2.12 -9.85
CA PHE A 185 23.11 0.67 -9.73
C PHE A 185 21.89 -0.02 -9.12
N ASN A 186 21.33 0.56 -8.06
CA ASN A 186 20.15 0.02 -7.37
C ASN A 186 18.93 -0.06 -8.29
N ARG A 187 18.67 0.97 -9.10
CA ARG A 187 17.56 0.94 -10.09
C ARG A 187 17.71 -0.23 -11.07
N LYS A 188 18.91 -0.52 -11.53
CA LYS A 188 19.16 -1.66 -12.42
C LYS A 188 19.01 -3.00 -11.71
N SER A 189 19.41 -3.08 -10.45
CA SER A 189 19.23 -4.26 -9.61
C SER A 189 17.75 -4.52 -9.34
N VAL A 190 17.00 -3.49 -8.96
CA VAL A 190 15.53 -3.58 -8.75
C VAL A 190 14.81 -4.01 -10.03
N ALA A 191 15.14 -3.42 -11.17
CA ALA A 191 14.53 -3.83 -12.45
C ALA A 191 14.83 -5.30 -12.80
N ALA A 192 16.03 -5.79 -12.48
CA ALA A 192 16.38 -7.20 -12.68
C ALA A 192 15.59 -8.12 -11.73
N ASN A 193 15.42 -7.73 -10.46
CA ASN A 193 14.62 -8.47 -9.49
C ASN A 193 13.16 -8.56 -9.93
N VAL A 194 12.54 -7.44 -10.33
CA VAL A 194 11.14 -7.43 -10.83
C VAL A 194 10.99 -8.36 -12.04
N ALA A 195 11.94 -8.35 -12.96
CA ALA A 195 11.91 -9.25 -14.12
C ALA A 195 12.06 -10.74 -13.74
N LEU A 196 12.80 -11.05 -12.68
CA LEU A 196 12.90 -12.39 -12.11
C LEU A 196 11.62 -12.79 -11.38
N GLU A 197 11.10 -11.93 -10.51
CA GLU A 197 9.86 -12.15 -9.76
C GLU A 197 8.69 -12.43 -10.73
N SER A 198 8.53 -11.59 -11.77
CA SER A 198 7.53 -11.81 -12.81
C SER A 198 7.72 -13.16 -13.53
N GLY A 199 8.97 -13.57 -13.78
CA GLY A 199 9.23 -14.87 -14.40
C GLY A 199 8.94 -16.06 -13.48
N VAL A 200 9.18 -15.93 -12.19
CA VAL A 200 8.79 -16.95 -11.19
C VAL A 200 7.29 -17.04 -11.08
N GLN A 201 6.60 -15.90 -10.99
CA GLN A 201 5.14 -15.85 -10.93
C GLN A 201 4.52 -16.51 -12.17
N GLU A 202 4.97 -16.14 -13.37
CA GLU A 202 4.54 -16.74 -14.65
C GLU A 202 4.76 -18.26 -14.65
N CYS A 203 5.90 -18.74 -14.12
CA CYS A 203 6.19 -20.16 -13.99
C CYS A 203 5.17 -20.90 -13.11
N ILE A 204 4.81 -20.29 -11.97
CA ILE A 204 3.86 -20.88 -11.03
C ILE A 204 2.45 -20.89 -11.64
N GLU A 205 2.02 -19.79 -12.22
CA GLU A 205 0.69 -19.65 -12.84
C GLU A 205 0.51 -20.58 -14.03
N SER A 206 1.56 -20.76 -14.84
CA SER A 206 1.55 -21.61 -16.04
C SER A 206 2.07 -23.03 -15.79
N LEU A 207 2.27 -23.45 -14.55
CA LEU A 207 2.93 -24.73 -14.23
C LEU A 207 2.18 -25.93 -14.83
N GLN A 208 0.85 -25.90 -14.84
CA GLN A 208 0.03 -26.95 -15.41
C GLN A 208 0.22 -27.03 -16.94
N ASP A 209 0.26 -25.88 -17.62
CA ASP A 209 0.47 -25.81 -19.06
C ASP A 209 1.90 -26.22 -19.44
N LEU A 210 2.90 -25.78 -18.66
CA LEU A 210 4.29 -26.19 -18.85
C LEU A 210 4.45 -27.72 -18.77
N LYS A 211 3.84 -28.32 -17.72
CA LYS A 211 3.86 -29.78 -17.53
C LYS A 211 3.12 -30.54 -18.65
N SER A 212 1.93 -30.07 -19.02
CA SER A 212 1.13 -30.72 -20.07
C SER A 212 1.82 -30.72 -21.43
N ASN A 213 2.71 -29.75 -21.69
CA ASN A 213 3.45 -29.60 -22.94
C ASN A 213 4.93 -30.01 -22.83
N ASN A 214 5.38 -30.61 -21.70
CA ASN A 214 6.79 -30.98 -21.43
C ASN A 214 7.77 -29.80 -21.70
N ALA A 215 7.39 -28.59 -21.32
CA ALA A 215 8.14 -27.36 -21.60
C ALA A 215 8.94 -26.83 -20.41
N GLU A 216 8.91 -27.52 -19.25
CA GLU A 216 9.52 -27.05 -17.99
C GLU A 216 11.02 -26.78 -18.14
N GLU A 217 11.77 -27.73 -18.72
CA GLU A 217 13.22 -27.61 -18.86
C GLU A 217 13.62 -26.38 -19.69
N ARG A 218 12.88 -26.11 -20.76
CA ARG A 218 13.12 -24.95 -21.61
C ARG A 218 12.83 -23.64 -20.88
N TYR A 219 11.75 -23.61 -20.09
CA TYR A 219 11.37 -22.44 -19.30
C TYR A 219 12.37 -22.18 -18.17
N LEU A 220 12.76 -23.22 -17.42
CA LEU A 220 13.73 -23.14 -16.33
C LEU A 220 15.09 -22.63 -16.82
N LYS A 221 15.58 -23.06 -18.00
CA LYS A 221 16.79 -22.50 -18.60
C LYS A 221 16.69 -20.98 -18.87
N GLY A 222 15.50 -20.49 -19.16
CA GLY A 222 15.22 -19.05 -19.27
C GLY A 222 15.28 -18.33 -17.93
N LEU A 223 14.71 -18.96 -16.90
CA LEU A 223 14.70 -18.45 -15.53
C LEU A 223 16.12 -18.41 -14.94
N ASP A 224 16.94 -19.47 -15.15
CA ASP A 224 18.35 -19.51 -14.72
C ASP A 224 19.16 -18.34 -15.28
N LYS A 225 18.91 -17.93 -16.54
CA LYS A 225 19.57 -16.75 -17.10
C LYS A 225 19.15 -15.46 -16.38
N LYS A 226 17.88 -15.34 -15.98
CA LYS A 226 17.41 -14.20 -15.18
C LYS A 226 18.04 -14.21 -13.78
N ILE A 227 18.13 -15.38 -13.12
CA ILE A 227 18.76 -15.54 -11.81
C ILE A 227 20.23 -15.12 -11.88
N ASN A 228 20.99 -15.67 -12.82
CA ASN A 228 22.40 -15.32 -12.99
C ASN A 228 22.61 -13.83 -13.31
N TYR A 229 21.69 -13.22 -14.04
CA TYR A 229 21.73 -11.78 -14.31
C TYR A 229 21.48 -10.96 -13.04
N VAL A 230 20.50 -11.34 -12.21
CA VAL A 230 20.22 -10.71 -10.92
C VAL A 230 21.42 -10.84 -9.99
N GLU A 231 21.99 -12.05 -9.84
CA GLU A 231 23.17 -12.28 -9.02
C GLU A 231 24.33 -11.37 -9.43
N LYS A 232 24.64 -11.32 -10.71
CA LYS A 232 25.69 -10.44 -11.25
C LYS A 232 25.42 -8.96 -10.95
N ARG A 233 24.14 -8.53 -11.05
CA ARG A 233 23.73 -7.17 -10.72
C ARG A 233 23.89 -6.86 -9.24
N HIS A 234 23.50 -7.80 -8.36
CA HIS A 234 23.70 -7.67 -6.92
C HIS A 234 25.19 -7.52 -6.57
N ILE A 235 26.05 -8.41 -7.09
CA ILE A 235 27.50 -8.33 -6.86
C ILE A 235 28.05 -6.96 -7.28
N ILE A 236 27.69 -6.45 -8.47
CA ILE A 236 28.17 -5.14 -8.94
C ILE A 236 27.65 -4.01 -8.05
N THR A 237 26.40 -4.07 -7.61
CA THR A 237 25.79 -3.06 -6.73
C THR A 237 26.47 -3.06 -5.35
N GLU A 238 26.67 -4.24 -4.77
CA GLU A 238 27.32 -4.38 -3.46
C GLU A 238 28.78 -3.93 -3.48
N LEU A 239 29.56 -4.35 -4.47
CA LEU A 239 30.95 -3.92 -4.61
C LEU A 239 31.05 -2.41 -4.86
N GLY A 240 30.16 -1.85 -5.69
CA GLY A 240 30.13 -0.42 -5.94
C GLY A 240 29.78 0.37 -4.67
N THR A 241 28.80 -0.10 -3.90
CA THR A 241 28.41 0.52 -2.63
C THR A 241 29.52 0.42 -1.60
N ALA A 242 30.09 -0.78 -1.43
CA ALA A 242 31.16 -1.03 -0.48
C ALA A 242 32.39 -0.14 -0.72
N LEU A 243 32.78 0.05 -1.98
CA LEU A 243 33.93 0.91 -2.34
C LEU A 243 33.77 2.33 -1.80
N PHE A 244 32.61 2.94 -1.99
CA PHE A 244 32.35 4.32 -1.55
C PHE A 244 32.19 4.43 -0.04
N VAL A 245 31.46 3.50 0.58
CA VAL A 245 31.27 3.47 2.04
C VAL A 245 32.61 3.29 2.74
N VAL A 246 33.41 2.31 2.33
CA VAL A 246 34.73 2.08 2.90
C VAL A 246 35.65 3.27 2.68
N SER A 247 35.61 3.90 1.49
CA SER A 247 36.43 5.09 1.22
C SER A 247 36.06 6.26 2.15
N SER A 248 34.79 6.53 2.38
CA SER A 248 34.36 7.60 3.29
C SER A 248 34.76 7.31 4.75
N THR A 249 34.61 6.07 5.19
CA THR A 249 35.02 5.62 6.52
C THR A 249 36.55 5.73 6.71
N LEU A 250 37.35 5.30 5.72
CA LEU A 250 38.79 5.44 5.76
C LEU A 250 39.24 6.89 5.89
N ILE A 251 38.60 7.81 5.13
CA ILE A 251 38.92 9.23 5.23
C ILE A 251 38.67 9.76 6.64
N LEU A 252 37.55 9.37 7.28
CA LEU A 252 37.32 9.75 8.67
C LEU A 252 38.47 9.26 9.61
N LYS A 253 38.96 8.04 9.41
CA LYS A 253 40.12 7.53 10.21
C LYS A 253 41.41 8.32 9.98
N PHE A 254 41.61 8.89 8.78
CA PHE A 254 42.73 9.81 8.54
C PHE A 254 42.68 11.07 9.41
N GLY A 255 41.52 11.48 9.89
CA GLY A 255 41.37 12.58 10.84
C GLY A 255 42.11 12.31 12.16
N ILE A 256 42.09 11.08 12.66
CA ILE A 256 42.88 10.71 13.86
C ILE A 256 44.38 10.80 13.59
N ALA A 257 44.82 10.32 12.42
CA ALA A 257 46.21 10.37 12.02
C ALA A 257 46.72 11.82 11.87
N THR A 258 45.91 12.71 11.27
CA THR A 258 46.26 14.14 11.14
C THR A 258 46.32 14.84 12.49
N VAL A 259 45.41 14.54 13.41
CA VAL A 259 45.45 15.05 14.80
C VAL A 259 46.74 14.56 15.49
N ALA A 260 47.09 13.29 15.32
CA ALA A 260 48.34 12.76 15.89
C ALA A 260 49.61 13.42 15.34
N LEU A 261 49.67 13.61 14.01
CA LEU A 261 50.83 14.25 13.35
C LEU A 261 50.97 15.72 13.71
N VAL A 262 49.90 16.50 13.58
CA VAL A 262 49.90 17.94 13.89
C VAL A 262 50.14 18.15 15.39
N GLY A 263 49.46 17.36 16.24
CA GLY A 263 49.61 17.45 17.68
C GLY A 263 51.00 17.09 18.15
N SER A 264 51.61 16.05 17.59
CA SER A 264 53.01 15.71 17.90
C SER A 264 53.97 16.83 17.48
N ALA A 265 53.78 17.44 16.31
CA ALA A 265 54.60 18.56 15.86
C ALA A 265 54.47 19.80 16.75
N LEU A 266 53.25 20.12 17.20
CA LEU A 266 53.01 21.23 18.12
C LEU A 266 53.52 20.94 19.52
N LEU A 267 53.44 19.70 19.98
CA LEU A 267 53.97 19.27 21.27
C LEU A 267 55.50 19.38 21.32
N ILE A 268 56.21 18.95 20.26
CA ILE A 268 57.69 19.07 20.14
C ILE A 268 58.10 20.55 20.14
N ARG A 269 57.28 21.43 19.57
CA ARG A 269 57.56 22.88 19.61
C ARG A 269 57.22 23.54 20.93
N GLY A 270 56.65 22.82 21.85
CA GLY A 270 56.19 23.35 23.15
C GLY A 270 54.99 24.30 23.05
N GLU A 271 54.24 24.24 21.96
CA GLU A 271 53.07 25.13 21.71
C GLU A 271 51.76 24.57 22.30
N ILE A 272 51.70 23.28 22.65
CA ILE A 272 50.60 22.63 23.34
C ILE A 272 51.15 21.70 24.42
N ASP A 273 50.30 21.42 25.45
CA ASP A 273 50.62 20.49 26.53
C ASP A 273 50.18 19.06 26.22
N ILE A 274 50.82 18.08 26.86
CA ILE A 274 50.48 16.66 26.73
C ILE A 274 48.98 16.39 27.02
N PRO A 275 48.36 16.90 28.09
CA PRO A 275 46.95 16.71 28.34
C PRO A 275 46.04 17.19 27.21
N LEU A 276 46.35 18.36 26.63
CA LEU A 276 45.60 18.90 25.51
C LEU A 276 45.71 18.03 24.26
N PHE A 277 46.90 17.58 23.93
CA PHE A 277 47.14 16.63 22.84
C PHE A 277 46.34 15.33 23.04
N PHE A 278 46.38 14.77 24.22
CA PHE A 278 45.67 13.55 24.58
C PHE A 278 44.12 13.76 24.47
N MET A 279 43.61 14.88 24.94
CA MET A 279 42.21 15.25 24.83
C MET A 279 41.76 15.27 23.36
N PHE A 280 42.52 15.93 22.46
CA PHE A 280 42.17 15.97 21.04
C PHE A 280 42.16 14.61 20.38
N LEU A 281 43.10 13.71 20.72
CA LEU A 281 43.11 12.32 20.24
C LEU A 281 41.88 11.54 20.70
N LEU A 282 41.49 11.67 21.97
CA LEU A 282 40.28 11.05 22.51
C LEU A 282 38.99 11.57 21.85
N VAL A 283 38.89 12.90 21.75
CA VAL A 283 37.70 13.51 21.11
C VAL A 283 37.63 13.11 19.64
N ALA A 284 38.75 13.13 18.90
CA ALA A 284 38.79 12.70 17.50
C ALA A 284 38.35 11.24 17.32
N SER A 285 38.77 10.35 18.20
CA SER A 285 38.39 8.93 18.17
C SER A 285 36.89 8.73 18.37
N ARG A 286 36.18 9.62 19.07
CA ARG A 286 34.76 9.54 19.36
C ARG A 286 33.90 10.37 18.40
N LEU A 287 34.47 11.47 17.86
CA LEU A 287 33.76 12.42 16.98
C LEU A 287 33.23 11.76 15.71
N TYR A 288 33.99 10.82 15.14
CA TYR A 288 33.66 10.22 13.85
C TYR A 288 32.67 9.06 13.94
N ALA A 289 32.55 8.38 15.08
CA ALA A 289 31.75 7.17 15.22
C ALA A 289 30.24 7.36 14.91
N PRO A 290 29.55 8.38 15.46
CA PRO A 290 28.15 8.63 15.11
C PRO A 290 27.96 8.99 13.64
N LEU A 291 28.89 9.77 13.10
CA LEU A 291 28.83 10.20 11.69
C LEU A 291 29.12 9.03 10.72
N GLU A 292 30.04 8.13 11.06
CA GLU A 292 30.34 6.93 10.29
C GLU A 292 29.09 6.06 10.09
N GLY A 293 28.36 5.74 11.17
CA GLY A 293 27.10 5.00 11.10
C GLY A 293 26.02 5.74 10.31
N ALA A 294 25.91 7.06 10.48
CA ALA A 294 24.94 7.88 9.75
C ALA A 294 25.23 7.95 8.25
N LEU A 295 26.50 8.07 7.86
CA LEU A 295 26.90 8.11 6.45
C LEU A 295 26.71 6.75 5.75
N GLN A 296 26.93 5.64 6.45
CA GLN A 296 26.65 4.29 5.91
C GLN A 296 25.18 4.14 5.50
N ASN A 297 24.26 4.74 6.23
CA ASN A 297 22.82 4.63 6.01
C ASN A 297 22.24 5.78 5.15
N LEU A 298 23.07 6.71 4.68
CA LEU A 298 22.60 7.87 3.92
C LEU A 298 21.89 7.47 2.62
N ALA A 299 22.37 6.44 1.93
CA ALA A 299 21.73 5.92 0.72
C ALA A 299 20.33 5.37 1.02
N ALA A 300 20.14 4.67 2.15
CA ALA A 300 18.85 4.19 2.61
C ALA A 300 17.89 5.35 2.91
N VAL A 301 18.37 6.44 3.52
CA VAL A 301 17.57 7.66 3.75
C VAL A 301 17.13 8.30 2.43
N ILE A 302 18.01 8.35 1.44
CA ILE A 302 17.69 8.92 0.12
C ILE A 302 16.64 8.07 -0.62
N SER A 303 16.73 6.74 -0.53
CA SER A 303 15.79 5.81 -1.18
C SER A 303 14.37 5.91 -0.62
N THR A 304 14.20 6.32 0.65
CA THR A 304 12.88 6.51 1.26
C THR A 304 12.01 7.52 0.52
N LYS A 305 12.64 8.44 -0.23
CA LYS A 305 11.90 9.43 -1.03
C LYS A 305 10.97 8.77 -2.06
N THR A 306 11.39 7.66 -2.65
CA THR A 306 10.56 6.92 -3.62
C THR A 306 9.33 6.32 -2.93
N ASN A 307 9.52 5.71 -1.75
CA ASN A 307 8.43 5.12 -0.96
C ASN A 307 7.45 6.20 -0.48
N ILE A 308 7.97 7.34 -0.02
CA ILE A 308 7.16 8.50 0.36
C ILE A 308 6.34 9.03 -0.82
N ASN A 309 6.93 9.12 -2.01
CA ASN A 309 6.23 9.59 -3.20
C ASN A 309 5.07 8.65 -3.58
N ARG A 310 5.27 7.32 -3.50
CA ARG A 310 4.20 6.34 -3.74
C ARG A 310 3.04 6.47 -2.73
N MET A 311 3.36 6.67 -1.46
CA MET A 311 2.33 6.91 -0.44
C MET A 311 1.59 8.22 -0.67
N ASN A 312 2.32 9.30 -0.97
CA ASN A 312 1.70 10.58 -1.28
C ASN A 312 0.81 10.50 -2.52
N GLU A 313 1.18 9.70 -3.51
CA GLU A 313 0.32 9.43 -4.67
C GLU A 313 -1.04 8.83 -4.26
N ILE A 314 -1.07 7.96 -3.25
CA ILE A 314 -2.31 7.41 -2.70
C ILE A 314 -3.07 8.49 -1.89
N PHE A 315 -2.38 9.25 -1.04
CA PHE A 315 -3.01 10.30 -0.23
C PHE A 315 -3.54 11.49 -1.05
N ASP A 316 -2.87 11.81 -2.16
CA ASP A 316 -3.27 12.91 -3.06
C ASP A 316 -4.38 12.51 -4.05
N GLN A 317 -4.80 11.21 -4.06
CA GLN A 317 -5.94 10.81 -4.91
C GLN A 317 -7.23 11.49 -4.47
N PRO A 318 -8.01 11.98 -5.45
CA PRO A 318 -9.31 12.54 -5.14
C PRO A 318 -10.23 11.47 -4.57
N ILE A 319 -10.83 11.77 -3.44
CA ILE A 319 -11.84 10.92 -2.80
C ILE A 319 -13.23 11.29 -3.32
N GLN A 320 -14.10 10.29 -3.45
CA GLN A 320 -15.52 10.57 -3.70
C GLN A 320 -16.15 11.09 -2.41
N THR A 321 -16.76 12.25 -2.51
CA THR A 321 -17.45 12.90 -1.39
C THR A 321 -18.94 13.05 -1.71
N GLY A 322 -19.77 13.20 -0.71
CA GLY A 322 -21.19 13.43 -0.86
C GLY A 322 -21.89 13.60 0.48
N SER A 323 -23.19 13.85 0.42
CA SER A 323 -24.06 13.91 1.60
C SER A 323 -24.40 12.51 2.10
N ASN A 324 -24.43 12.33 3.40
CA ASN A 324 -24.96 11.11 4.04
C ASN A 324 -26.51 11.12 4.14
N THR A 325 -27.16 12.19 3.66
CA THR A 325 -28.62 12.32 3.72
C THR A 325 -29.22 11.89 2.37
N MET A 326 -30.00 10.83 2.38
CA MET A 326 -30.75 10.35 1.23
C MET A 326 -32.03 11.17 1.05
N THR A 327 -32.30 11.62 -0.18
CA THR A 327 -33.49 12.44 -0.54
C THR A 327 -34.29 11.78 -1.65
N ASN A 328 -34.06 10.51 -1.94
CA ASN A 328 -34.74 9.77 -2.99
C ASN A 328 -36.22 9.56 -2.69
N GLN A 329 -37.04 9.76 -3.72
CA GLN A 329 -38.51 9.47 -3.72
C GLN A 329 -38.72 8.24 -4.60
N GLY A 330 -38.66 7.05 -3.99
CA GLY A 330 -38.69 5.79 -4.72
C GLY A 330 -37.30 5.34 -5.16
N TYR A 331 -37.24 4.38 -6.11
CA TYR A 331 -36.01 3.67 -6.50
C TYR A 331 -35.86 3.54 -8.01
N ASP A 332 -36.49 4.44 -8.81
CA ASP A 332 -36.24 4.53 -10.25
C ASP A 332 -34.78 4.92 -10.50
N ILE A 333 -34.11 4.24 -11.43
CA ILE A 333 -32.76 4.61 -11.86
C ILE A 333 -32.91 5.31 -13.23
N VAL A 334 -32.53 6.59 -13.31
CA VAL A 334 -32.60 7.37 -14.53
C VAL A 334 -31.20 7.75 -15.00
N PHE A 335 -30.88 7.35 -16.21
CA PHE A 335 -29.71 7.82 -16.97
C PHE A 335 -30.17 8.92 -17.90
N ASP A 336 -29.59 10.10 -17.82
CA ASP A 336 -29.95 11.28 -18.60
C ASP A 336 -28.69 11.82 -19.31
N HIS A 337 -28.60 11.56 -20.62
CA HIS A 337 -27.52 11.97 -21.51
C HIS A 337 -26.11 11.62 -20.96
N VAL A 338 -25.92 10.40 -20.43
CA VAL A 338 -24.71 9.97 -19.77
C VAL A 338 -23.60 9.65 -20.76
N GLY A 339 -22.47 10.35 -20.62
CA GLY A 339 -21.23 10.08 -21.32
C GLY A 339 -20.12 9.67 -20.36
N PHE A 340 -19.31 8.66 -20.75
CA PHE A 340 -18.25 8.14 -19.90
C PHE A 340 -17.05 7.59 -20.67
N ALA A 341 -15.85 7.82 -20.14
CA ALA A 341 -14.58 7.27 -20.61
C ALA A 341 -13.73 6.83 -19.40
N TYR A 342 -13.13 5.63 -19.47
CA TYR A 342 -12.17 5.18 -18.45
C TYR A 342 -10.84 5.95 -18.51
N LYS A 343 -10.44 6.35 -19.72
CA LYS A 343 -9.24 7.16 -19.96
C LYS A 343 -9.59 8.31 -20.92
N PRO A 344 -8.89 9.46 -20.81
CA PRO A 344 -9.04 10.52 -21.79
C PRO A 344 -8.85 9.99 -23.22
N GLY A 345 -9.84 10.21 -24.10
CA GLY A 345 -9.79 9.75 -25.49
C GLY A 345 -10.41 8.39 -25.78
N GLU A 346 -10.66 7.54 -24.78
CA GLU A 346 -11.29 6.21 -24.93
C GLU A 346 -12.76 6.25 -24.47
N THR A 347 -13.63 6.90 -25.24
CA THR A 347 -15.07 7.02 -24.91
C THR A 347 -15.75 5.65 -24.98
N VAL A 348 -16.34 5.20 -23.86
CA VAL A 348 -17.10 3.94 -23.76
C VAL A 348 -18.60 4.21 -23.88
N LEU A 349 -19.10 5.24 -23.20
CA LEU A 349 -20.49 5.69 -23.34
C LEU A 349 -20.50 7.10 -23.95
N LYS A 350 -21.29 7.30 -25.02
CA LYS A 350 -21.37 8.56 -25.75
C LYS A 350 -22.56 9.39 -25.27
N ASP A 351 -23.74 8.76 -25.28
CA ASP A 351 -25.00 9.37 -24.89
C ASP A 351 -26.00 8.26 -24.53
N VAL A 352 -26.09 7.96 -23.25
CA VAL A 352 -26.95 6.90 -22.73
C VAL A 352 -28.10 7.52 -21.95
N SER A 353 -29.33 7.30 -22.42
CA SER A 353 -30.56 7.79 -21.79
C SER A 353 -31.59 6.67 -21.71
N PHE A 354 -31.95 6.27 -20.48
CA PHE A 354 -33.03 5.32 -20.21
C PHE A 354 -33.47 5.42 -18.74
N THR A 355 -34.62 4.81 -18.43
CA THR A 355 -35.11 4.68 -17.04
C THR A 355 -35.33 3.20 -16.72
N ALA A 356 -34.77 2.72 -15.63
CA ALA A 356 -35.15 1.46 -14.98
C ALA A 356 -36.14 1.82 -13.86
N LYS A 357 -37.42 1.43 -14.04
CA LYS A 357 -38.49 1.81 -13.12
C LYS A 357 -38.51 0.93 -11.88
N GLN A 358 -38.96 1.51 -10.79
CA GLN A 358 -39.17 0.79 -9.55
C GLN A 358 -40.11 -0.41 -9.73
N GLY A 359 -39.69 -1.56 -9.17
CA GLY A 359 -40.48 -2.78 -9.25
C GLY A 359 -40.40 -3.51 -10.60
N GLU A 360 -39.66 -2.98 -11.58
CA GLU A 360 -39.49 -3.58 -12.91
C GLU A 360 -38.07 -4.19 -13.05
N VAL A 361 -37.99 -5.22 -13.88
CA VAL A 361 -36.73 -5.82 -14.33
C VAL A 361 -36.31 -5.19 -15.66
N THR A 362 -35.23 -4.40 -15.64
CA THR A 362 -34.63 -3.83 -16.84
C THR A 362 -33.42 -4.60 -17.28
N ALA A 363 -33.46 -5.24 -18.46
CA ALA A 363 -32.34 -6.00 -19.00
C ALA A 363 -31.48 -5.16 -19.94
N LEU A 364 -30.17 -5.13 -19.68
CA LEU A 364 -29.16 -4.54 -20.56
C LEU A 364 -28.61 -5.63 -21.50
N VAL A 365 -28.79 -5.46 -22.79
CA VAL A 365 -28.30 -6.38 -23.82
C VAL A 365 -27.49 -5.64 -24.88
N GLY A 366 -26.75 -6.36 -25.70
CA GLY A 366 -25.95 -5.77 -26.78
C GLY A 366 -24.65 -6.53 -27.01
N PRO A 367 -23.90 -6.20 -28.07
CA PRO A 367 -22.63 -6.83 -28.38
C PRO A 367 -21.60 -6.65 -27.26
N SER A 368 -20.56 -7.49 -27.27
CA SER A 368 -19.41 -7.32 -26.37
C SER A 368 -18.77 -5.94 -26.61
N GLY A 369 -18.38 -5.26 -25.54
CA GLY A 369 -17.86 -3.89 -25.62
C GLY A 369 -18.91 -2.78 -25.76
N GLY A 370 -20.22 -3.10 -25.85
CA GLY A 370 -21.31 -2.10 -25.97
C GLY A 370 -21.53 -1.20 -24.73
N GLY A 371 -20.83 -1.43 -23.62
CA GLY A 371 -20.91 -0.60 -22.42
C GLY A 371 -21.85 -1.11 -21.31
N LYS A 372 -22.41 -2.32 -21.40
CA LYS A 372 -23.36 -2.90 -20.42
C LYS A 372 -22.83 -2.90 -18.99
N THR A 373 -21.66 -3.51 -18.76
CA THR A 373 -21.01 -3.56 -17.45
C THR A 373 -20.65 -2.15 -16.94
N THR A 374 -20.29 -1.24 -17.85
CA THR A 374 -20.02 0.16 -17.51
C THR A 374 -21.29 0.85 -17.00
N VAL A 375 -22.44 0.67 -17.63
CA VAL A 375 -23.72 1.23 -17.17
C VAL A 375 -24.07 0.72 -15.78
N SER A 376 -23.96 -0.59 -15.52
CA SER A 376 -24.22 -1.16 -14.19
C SER A 376 -23.30 -0.57 -13.12
N ARG A 377 -22.00 -0.45 -13.42
CA ARG A 377 -21.01 0.12 -12.50
C ARG A 377 -21.23 1.61 -12.22
N LEU A 378 -21.70 2.37 -13.22
CA LEU A 378 -22.03 3.78 -13.06
C LEU A 378 -23.31 3.97 -12.26
N ALA A 379 -24.31 3.08 -12.38
CA ALA A 379 -25.51 3.09 -11.54
C ALA A 379 -25.16 2.99 -10.04
N ALA A 380 -24.15 2.19 -9.69
CA ALA A 380 -23.64 2.04 -8.33
C ALA A 380 -22.61 3.12 -7.93
N ARG A 381 -22.34 4.09 -8.80
CA ARG A 381 -21.31 5.13 -8.59
C ARG A 381 -19.90 4.56 -8.28
N PHE A 382 -19.53 3.41 -8.87
CA PHE A 382 -18.16 2.93 -8.77
C PHE A 382 -17.18 3.82 -9.53
N TRP A 383 -17.69 4.61 -10.48
CA TRP A 383 -17.02 5.69 -11.21
C TRP A 383 -17.93 6.90 -11.28
N ASP A 384 -17.35 8.09 -11.30
CA ASP A 384 -18.11 9.30 -11.61
C ASP A 384 -18.18 9.49 -13.13
N ILE A 385 -19.30 9.99 -13.62
CA ILE A 385 -19.56 10.24 -15.05
C ILE A 385 -18.81 11.48 -15.54
N ASN A 386 -18.54 11.53 -16.85
CA ASN A 386 -17.93 12.72 -17.46
C ASN A 386 -18.96 13.73 -17.96
N LYS A 387 -20.17 13.27 -18.34
CA LYS A 387 -21.24 14.10 -18.88
C LYS A 387 -22.59 13.50 -18.51
N GLY A 388 -23.62 14.36 -18.44
CA GLY A 388 -25.00 13.95 -18.15
C GLY A 388 -25.26 13.84 -16.63
N LYS A 389 -26.27 13.05 -16.28
CA LYS A 389 -26.71 12.87 -14.90
C LYS A 389 -27.27 11.46 -14.68
N ILE A 390 -27.03 10.91 -13.49
CA ILE A 390 -27.68 9.66 -13.03
C ILE A 390 -28.42 9.98 -11.74
N THR A 391 -29.69 9.56 -11.66
CA THR A 391 -30.50 9.74 -10.45
C THR A 391 -31.12 8.44 -9.97
N VAL A 392 -31.33 8.34 -8.66
CA VAL A 392 -32.10 7.28 -8.00
C VAL A 392 -33.25 7.92 -7.27
N GLY A 393 -34.50 7.60 -7.68
CA GLY A 393 -35.71 8.26 -7.15
C GLY A 393 -35.61 9.78 -7.19
N GLY A 394 -35.10 10.35 -8.29
CA GLY A 394 -34.88 11.79 -8.47
C GLY A 394 -33.63 12.36 -7.80
N MET A 395 -33.04 11.66 -6.88
CA MET A 395 -31.82 12.05 -6.16
C MET A 395 -30.57 11.87 -7.04
N ASP A 396 -29.76 12.91 -7.20
CA ASP A 396 -28.52 12.89 -7.97
C ASP A 396 -27.44 12.09 -7.22
N ILE A 397 -27.02 10.96 -7.79
CA ILE A 397 -26.07 10.07 -7.14
C ILE A 397 -24.67 10.67 -6.98
N SER A 398 -24.29 11.65 -7.79
CA SER A 398 -22.99 12.32 -7.71
C SER A 398 -22.82 13.15 -6.43
N LYS A 399 -23.93 13.49 -5.77
CA LYS A 399 -23.98 14.32 -4.56
C LYS A 399 -24.09 13.52 -3.26
N ILE A 400 -24.22 12.21 -3.35
CA ILE A 400 -24.42 11.32 -2.19
C ILE A 400 -23.12 10.57 -1.90
N ASP A 401 -22.80 10.41 -0.64
CA ASP A 401 -21.66 9.58 -0.23
C ASP A 401 -21.78 8.16 -0.81
N PRO A 402 -20.72 7.60 -1.42
CA PRO A 402 -20.80 6.29 -2.08
C PRO A 402 -21.24 5.14 -1.16
N GLU A 403 -20.79 5.10 0.10
CA GLU A 403 -21.19 4.05 1.04
C GLU A 403 -22.68 4.19 1.39
N THR A 404 -23.15 5.41 1.57
CA THR A 404 -24.58 5.70 1.80
C THR A 404 -25.41 5.31 0.59
N LEU A 405 -24.98 5.64 -0.62
CA LEU A 405 -25.66 5.25 -1.86
C LEU A 405 -25.70 3.72 -2.00
N LEU A 406 -24.60 3.03 -1.76
CA LEU A 406 -24.50 1.58 -1.87
C LEU A 406 -25.38 0.84 -0.86
N SER A 407 -25.87 1.47 0.20
CA SER A 407 -26.88 0.87 1.08
C SER A 407 -28.18 0.55 0.37
N LEU A 408 -28.52 1.27 -0.72
CA LEU A 408 -29.68 1.03 -1.56
C LEU A 408 -29.51 -0.15 -2.54
N TYR A 409 -28.32 -0.67 -2.71
CA TYR A 409 -28.00 -1.67 -3.73
C TYR A 409 -27.61 -3.02 -3.12
N SER A 410 -28.13 -4.11 -3.67
CA SER A 410 -27.53 -5.46 -3.57
C SER A 410 -26.95 -5.81 -4.95
N ILE A 411 -25.70 -6.25 -4.99
CA ILE A 411 -24.98 -6.51 -6.23
C ILE A 411 -24.56 -7.98 -6.25
N VAL A 412 -24.92 -8.68 -7.32
CA VAL A 412 -24.44 -10.05 -7.58
C VAL A 412 -23.53 -9.98 -8.80
N PHE A 413 -22.25 -10.16 -8.56
CA PHE A 413 -21.21 -10.10 -9.60
C PHE A 413 -21.10 -11.43 -10.34
N GLN A 414 -20.59 -11.39 -11.55
CA GLN A 414 -20.22 -12.57 -12.36
C GLN A 414 -19.11 -13.38 -11.65
N ASP A 415 -18.03 -12.71 -11.30
CA ASP A 415 -16.92 -13.29 -10.56
C ASP A 415 -17.12 -13.06 -9.06
N VAL A 416 -17.41 -14.13 -8.35
CA VAL A 416 -17.68 -14.07 -6.90
C VAL A 416 -16.37 -14.13 -6.13
N THR A 417 -16.10 -13.07 -5.37
CA THR A 417 -15.00 -13.05 -4.40
C THR A 417 -15.49 -13.49 -3.02
N LEU A 418 -14.83 -14.51 -2.47
CA LEU A 418 -15.07 -14.99 -1.11
C LEU A 418 -13.83 -14.76 -0.25
N PHE A 419 -14.04 -14.59 1.04
CA PHE A 419 -12.96 -14.41 2.01
C PHE A 419 -12.59 -15.77 2.63
N ASN A 420 -11.33 -15.94 2.97
CA ASN A 420 -10.86 -17.11 3.72
C ASN A 420 -11.44 -17.07 5.14
N ASN A 421 -12.67 -17.53 5.24
CA ASN A 421 -13.48 -17.55 6.46
C ASN A 421 -14.56 -18.64 6.30
N THR A 422 -15.46 -18.77 7.27
CA THR A 422 -16.59 -19.70 7.22
C THR A 422 -17.64 -19.27 6.19
N ILE A 423 -18.52 -20.21 5.79
CA ILE A 423 -19.70 -19.90 4.96
C ILE A 423 -20.58 -18.86 5.66
N MET A 424 -20.81 -19.03 6.97
CA MET A 424 -21.59 -18.12 7.81
C MET A 424 -21.09 -16.69 7.70
N GLU A 425 -19.80 -16.47 7.94
CA GLU A 425 -19.20 -15.13 7.92
C GLU A 425 -19.13 -14.55 6.51
N ASN A 426 -18.95 -15.39 5.50
CA ASN A 426 -19.03 -14.94 4.11
C ASN A 426 -20.42 -14.43 3.73
N ILE A 427 -21.49 -15.01 4.23
CA ILE A 427 -22.86 -14.53 4.00
C ILE A 427 -23.13 -13.28 4.85
N ARG A 428 -22.64 -13.22 6.11
CA ARG A 428 -22.80 -12.10 7.03
C ARG A 428 -22.24 -10.78 6.52
N ILE A 429 -21.34 -10.80 5.52
CA ILE A 429 -20.88 -9.60 4.81
C ILE A 429 -22.06 -8.79 4.24
N GLY A 430 -23.16 -9.42 3.86
CA GLY A 430 -24.36 -8.73 3.38
C GLY A 430 -24.96 -7.77 4.42
N ARG A 431 -24.94 -8.11 5.70
CA ARG A 431 -25.36 -7.27 6.83
C ARG A 431 -24.57 -7.67 8.08
N LYS A 432 -23.63 -6.85 8.49
CA LYS A 432 -22.65 -7.13 9.53
C LYS A 432 -23.27 -7.49 10.89
N ASP A 433 -24.40 -6.86 11.24
CA ASP A 433 -25.06 -7.03 12.54
C ASP A 433 -26.16 -8.11 12.50
N ALA A 434 -26.21 -8.95 11.46
CA ALA A 434 -27.17 -10.03 11.33
C ALA A 434 -26.90 -11.17 12.33
N THR A 435 -27.98 -11.71 12.93
CA THR A 435 -27.88 -12.90 13.78
C THR A 435 -27.62 -14.16 12.94
N ASP A 436 -27.19 -15.23 13.59
CA ASP A 436 -26.94 -16.52 12.92
C ASP A 436 -28.21 -17.03 12.23
N GLU A 437 -29.38 -16.87 12.89
CA GLU A 437 -30.68 -17.30 12.37
C GLU A 437 -31.04 -16.53 11.09
N GLU A 438 -30.78 -15.21 11.03
CA GLU A 438 -31.01 -14.38 9.85
C GLU A 438 -30.07 -14.78 8.70
N VAL A 439 -28.82 -15.10 9.00
CA VAL A 439 -27.84 -15.58 8.01
C VAL A 439 -28.28 -16.93 7.44
N ILE A 440 -28.69 -17.87 8.29
CA ILE A 440 -29.20 -19.18 7.87
C ILE A 440 -30.47 -19.03 7.03
N ALA A 441 -31.38 -18.13 7.43
CA ALA A 441 -32.60 -17.87 6.66
C ALA A 441 -32.28 -17.32 5.24
N ALA A 442 -31.35 -16.40 5.12
CA ALA A 442 -30.86 -15.89 3.83
C ALA A 442 -30.17 -17.00 3.00
N ALA A 443 -29.39 -17.86 3.66
CA ALA A 443 -28.72 -19.00 3.04
C ALA A 443 -29.73 -20.00 2.44
N ARG A 444 -30.82 -20.30 3.16
CA ARG A 444 -31.91 -21.15 2.68
C ARG A 444 -32.60 -20.59 1.45
N LEU A 445 -32.88 -19.28 1.44
CA LEU A 445 -33.47 -18.61 0.27
C LEU A 445 -32.56 -18.71 -0.97
N ALA A 446 -31.25 -18.76 -0.76
CA ALA A 446 -30.27 -18.90 -1.82
C ALA A 446 -29.88 -20.38 -2.11
N ASN A 447 -30.56 -21.36 -1.53
CA ASN A 447 -30.27 -22.79 -1.64
C ASN A 447 -28.84 -23.18 -1.20
N CYS A 448 -28.25 -22.47 -0.21
CA CYS A 448 -26.93 -22.80 0.33
C CYS A 448 -26.95 -23.97 1.31
N GLU A 449 -28.08 -24.23 2.00
CA GLU A 449 -28.19 -25.27 3.02
C GLU A 449 -27.85 -26.67 2.44
N GLU A 450 -28.25 -26.92 1.20
CA GLU A 450 -28.05 -28.20 0.53
C GLU A 450 -26.57 -28.66 0.46
N PHE A 451 -25.64 -27.73 0.22
CA PHE A 451 -24.22 -28.08 0.19
C PHE A 451 -23.54 -27.84 1.55
N ALA A 452 -24.00 -26.82 2.31
CA ALA A 452 -23.39 -26.49 3.59
C ALA A 452 -23.50 -27.65 4.60
N VAL A 453 -24.64 -28.33 4.64
CA VAL A 453 -24.84 -29.50 5.56
C VAL A 453 -24.00 -30.72 5.19
N LYS A 454 -23.47 -30.80 3.98
CA LYS A 454 -22.57 -31.87 3.54
C LYS A 454 -21.12 -31.66 4.00
N LEU A 455 -20.78 -30.47 4.45
CA LEU A 455 -19.44 -30.13 4.96
C LEU A 455 -19.32 -30.51 6.46
N PRO A 456 -18.10 -30.81 6.93
CA PRO A 456 -17.89 -31.33 8.31
C PRO A 456 -18.49 -30.46 9.40
N ASP A 457 -18.35 -29.13 9.31
CA ASP A 457 -18.80 -28.15 10.29
C ASP A 457 -20.04 -27.35 9.82
N GLY A 458 -20.73 -27.83 8.76
CA GLY A 458 -21.89 -27.16 8.21
C GLY A 458 -21.59 -25.72 7.78
N PHE A 459 -22.39 -24.76 8.22
CA PHE A 459 -22.18 -23.33 7.92
C PHE A 459 -20.90 -22.73 8.54
N TYR A 460 -20.31 -23.39 9.52
CA TYR A 460 -19.06 -22.97 10.16
C TYR A 460 -17.82 -23.56 9.48
N SER A 461 -17.99 -24.34 8.40
CA SER A 461 -16.86 -24.84 7.61
C SER A 461 -16.08 -23.70 6.99
N MET A 462 -14.75 -23.75 7.12
CA MET A 462 -13.82 -22.87 6.39
C MET A 462 -13.85 -23.24 4.91
N ILE A 463 -13.80 -22.23 4.03
CA ILE A 463 -13.93 -22.43 2.57
C ILE A 463 -12.65 -22.14 1.79
N GLY A 464 -11.56 -21.92 2.50
CA GLY A 464 -10.26 -21.63 1.89
C GLY A 464 -10.18 -20.24 1.24
N GLU A 465 -9.03 -19.95 0.66
CA GLU A 465 -8.77 -18.67 -0.01
C GLU A 465 -9.64 -18.56 -1.27
N ASN A 466 -10.40 -17.47 -1.36
CA ASN A 466 -11.38 -17.21 -2.44
C ASN A 466 -12.39 -18.36 -2.65
N GLY A 467 -12.66 -19.14 -1.60
CA GLY A 467 -13.60 -20.27 -1.68
C GLY A 467 -13.12 -21.40 -2.58
N CYS A 468 -11.82 -21.70 -2.59
CA CYS A 468 -11.21 -22.73 -3.44
C CYS A 468 -11.74 -24.16 -3.17
N GLU A 469 -12.35 -24.38 -1.99
CA GLU A 469 -12.96 -25.66 -1.63
C GLU A 469 -14.40 -25.80 -2.15
N LEU A 470 -14.96 -24.74 -2.77
CA LEU A 470 -16.32 -24.72 -3.27
C LEU A 470 -16.37 -24.70 -4.81
N SER A 471 -17.40 -25.32 -5.36
CA SER A 471 -17.73 -25.22 -6.80
C SER A 471 -18.14 -23.79 -7.17
N GLY A 472 -18.09 -23.46 -8.47
CA GLY A 472 -18.53 -22.16 -8.98
C GLY A 472 -20.00 -21.84 -8.62
N GLY A 473 -20.89 -22.85 -8.67
CA GLY A 473 -22.30 -22.70 -8.32
C GLY A 473 -22.54 -22.45 -6.84
N GLU A 474 -21.77 -23.10 -5.96
CA GLU A 474 -21.85 -22.87 -4.51
C GLU A 474 -21.35 -21.47 -4.12
N ARG A 475 -20.26 -21.00 -4.73
CA ARG A 475 -19.78 -19.63 -4.56
C ARG A 475 -20.82 -18.60 -4.98
N GLN A 476 -21.48 -18.84 -6.12
CA GLN A 476 -22.54 -17.97 -6.62
C GLN A 476 -23.74 -17.92 -5.67
N ARG A 477 -24.16 -19.07 -5.12
CA ARG A 477 -25.24 -19.15 -4.11
C ARG A 477 -24.91 -18.36 -2.85
N ILE A 478 -23.65 -18.37 -2.38
CA ILE A 478 -23.21 -17.52 -1.25
C ILE A 478 -23.34 -16.02 -1.63
N SER A 479 -22.98 -15.61 -2.83
CA SER A 479 -23.16 -14.23 -3.30
C SER A 479 -24.64 -13.80 -3.31
N ILE A 480 -25.52 -14.70 -3.75
CA ILE A 480 -26.97 -14.46 -3.72
C ILE A 480 -27.47 -14.40 -2.27
N ALA A 481 -26.98 -15.26 -1.36
CA ALA A 481 -27.33 -15.20 0.05
C ALA A 481 -26.94 -13.85 0.70
N ARG A 482 -25.77 -13.28 0.33
CA ARG A 482 -25.38 -11.93 0.74
C ARG A 482 -26.42 -10.89 0.29
N ALA A 483 -26.92 -11.00 -0.95
CA ALA A 483 -27.91 -10.08 -1.48
C ALA A 483 -29.26 -10.21 -0.75
N PHE A 484 -29.71 -11.44 -0.42
CA PHE A 484 -30.89 -11.67 0.41
C PHE A 484 -30.74 -11.05 1.81
N LEU A 485 -29.60 -11.30 2.46
CA LEU A 485 -29.34 -10.81 3.81
C LEU A 485 -29.33 -9.28 3.86
N LYS A 486 -28.76 -8.63 2.84
CA LYS A 486 -28.74 -7.17 2.70
C LYS A 486 -30.13 -6.58 2.43
N ASN A 487 -30.96 -7.31 1.69
CA ASN A 487 -32.34 -6.96 1.37
C ASN A 487 -32.54 -5.53 0.82
N ALA A 488 -31.60 -5.05 -0.02
CA ALA A 488 -31.69 -3.73 -0.61
C ALA A 488 -32.84 -3.60 -1.61
N PRO A 489 -33.39 -2.37 -1.84
CA PRO A 489 -34.49 -2.13 -2.78
C PRO A 489 -34.09 -2.23 -4.25
N ILE A 490 -32.79 -2.04 -4.56
CA ILE A 490 -32.26 -2.10 -5.92
C ILE A 490 -31.32 -3.30 -6.03
N ILE A 491 -31.46 -4.09 -7.11
CA ILE A 491 -30.61 -5.25 -7.40
C ILE A 491 -29.86 -5.01 -8.71
N LEU A 492 -28.53 -5.11 -8.66
CA LEU A 492 -27.71 -5.17 -9.86
C LEU A 492 -27.22 -6.62 -10.06
N LEU A 493 -27.52 -7.18 -11.23
CA LEU A 493 -27.09 -8.53 -11.58
C LEU A 493 -26.15 -8.49 -12.79
N ASP A 494 -24.93 -9.01 -12.62
CA ASP A 494 -23.96 -9.14 -13.71
C ASP A 494 -23.76 -10.63 -14.00
N GLU A 495 -24.42 -11.12 -15.09
CA GLU A 495 -24.29 -12.49 -15.63
C GLU A 495 -24.13 -13.63 -14.60
N ALA A 496 -25.03 -13.71 -13.63
CA ALA A 496 -24.91 -14.60 -12.48
C ALA A 496 -24.93 -16.13 -12.79
N THR A 497 -25.03 -16.56 -14.04
CA THR A 497 -25.22 -17.96 -14.43
C THR A 497 -24.23 -18.47 -15.49
N ALA A 498 -23.15 -17.74 -15.80
CA ALA A 498 -22.16 -18.18 -16.76
C ALA A 498 -21.35 -19.40 -16.24
N SER A 499 -21.11 -20.38 -17.11
CA SER A 499 -20.22 -21.53 -16.85
C SER A 499 -20.64 -22.50 -15.73
N LEU A 500 -21.96 -22.65 -15.48
CA LEU A 500 -22.50 -23.56 -14.46
C LEU A 500 -23.10 -24.82 -15.09
N ASP A 501 -23.07 -25.93 -14.37
CA ASP A 501 -23.82 -27.12 -14.71
C ASP A 501 -25.33 -26.91 -14.58
N VAL A 502 -26.14 -27.71 -15.27
CA VAL A 502 -27.59 -27.52 -15.40
C VAL A 502 -28.34 -27.55 -14.05
N GLU A 503 -27.87 -28.39 -13.11
CA GLU A 503 -28.49 -28.52 -11.80
C GLU A 503 -28.28 -27.23 -10.96
N ASN A 504 -27.04 -26.78 -10.85
CA ASN A 504 -26.71 -25.51 -10.17
C ASN A 504 -27.35 -24.30 -10.85
N GLU A 505 -27.42 -24.28 -12.18
CA GLU A 505 -28.11 -23.20 -12.90
C GLU A 505 -29.58 -23.10 -12.49
N THR A 506 -30.30 -24.23 -12.38
CA THR A 506 -31.71 -24.27 -11.99
C THR A 506 -31.91 -23.73 -10.55
N LEU A 507 -31.04 -24.15 -9.61
CA LEU A 507 -31.09 -23.68 -8.23
C LEU A 507 -30.81 -22.18 -8.10
N ILE A 508 -29.85 -21.69 -8.87
CA ILE A 508 -29.48 -20.26 -8.90
C ILE A 508 -30.60 -19.43 -9.51
N GLN A 509 -31.20 -19.88 -10.63
CA GLN A 509 -32.34 -19.18 -11.24
C GLN A 509 -33.54 -19.11 -10.31
N ALA A 510 -33.84 -20.19 -9.59
CA ALA A 510 -34.91 -20.19 -8.59
C ALA A 510 -34.62 -19.21 -7.43
N ALA A 511 -33.37 -19.12 -6.98
CA ALA A 511 -32.96 -18.16 -5.96
C ALA A 511 -33.04 -16.73 -6.49
N LEU A 512 -32.54 -16.46 -7.70
CA LEU A 512 -32.61 -15.12 -8.33
C LEU A 512 -34.06 -14.66 -8.53
N SER A 513 -34.95 -15.53 -9.01
CA SER A 513 -36.37 -15.22 -9.18
C SER A 513 -37.04 -14.80 -7.87
N ARG A 514 -36.64 -15.40 -6.75
CA ARG A 514 -37.10 -14.97 -5.41
C ARG A 514 -36.49 -13.64 -4.98
N LEU A 515 -35.20 -13.40 -5.31
CA LEU A 515 -34.46 -12.19 -4.92
C LEU A 515 -35.00 -10.93 -5.61
N ILE A 516 -35.36 -11.03 -6.90
CA ILE A 516 -35.77 -9.87 -7.72
C ILE A 516 -37.23 -9.45 -7.48
N LYS A 517 -38.02 -10.27 -6.78
CA LYS A 517 -39.45 -9.99 -6.57
C LYS A 517 -39.66 -8.66 -5.86
N ASP A 518 -40.49 -7.80 -6.41
CA ASP A 518 -40.83 -6.47 -5.88
C ASP A 518 -39.64 -5.50 -5.72
N LYS A 519 -38.54 -5.73 -6.47
CA LYS A 519 -37.35 -4.90 -6.46
C LYS A 519 -37.16 -4.15 -7.78
N THR A 520 -36.39 -3.07 -7.73
CA THR A 520 -35.86 -2.43 -8.95
C THR A 520 -34.66 -3.20 -9.42
N VAL A 521 -34.72 -3.80 -10.61
CA VAL A 521 -33.65 -4.71 -11.07
C VAL A 521 -33.02 -4.17 -12.35
N LEU A 522 -31.69 -4.08 -12.35
CA LEU A 522 -30.91 -3.84 -13.55
C LEU A 522 -30.02 -5.07 -13.77
N VAL A 523 -30.29 -5.83 -14.83
CA VAL A 523 -29.57 -7.08 -15.14
C VAL A 523 -28.79 -6.95 -16.44
N ILE A 524 -27.51 -7.33 -16.42
CA ILE A 524 -26.72 -7.57 -17.63
C ILE A 524 -27.01 -8.99 -18.07
N ALA A 525 -27.65 -9.10 -19.23
CA ALA A 525 -28.08 -10.41 -19.72
C ALA A 525 -27.27 -10.82 -20.94
N HIS A 526 -26.66 -11.99 -20.83
CA HIS A 526 -26.00 -12.71 -21.93
C HIS A 526 -26.84 -13.90 -22.43
N ARG A 527 -27.86 -14.32 -21.65
CA ARG A 527 -28.77 -15.41 -22.02
C ARG A 527 -30.18 -14.89 -22.26
N MET A 528 -30.78 -15.26 -23.40
CA MET A 528 -32.12 -14.76 -23.78
C MET A 528 -33.24 -15.24 -22.85
N ARG A 529 -33.07 -16.36 -22.13
CA ARG A 529 -34.04 -16.79 -21.09
C ARG A 529 -34.20 -15.74 -19.99
N THR A 530 -33.12 -15.07 -19.62
CA THR A 530 -33.16 -13.97 -18.64
C THR A 530 -33.86 -12.71 -19.20
N VAL A 531 -33.70 -12.48 -20.51
CA VAL A 531 -34.25 -11.30 -21.19
C VAL A 531 -35.75 -11.45 -21.49
N SER A 532 -36.21 -12.65 -21.79
CA SER A 532 -37.61 -12.90 -22.13
C SER A 532 -38.58 -12.63 -20.96
N GLY A 533 -38.09 -12.72 -19.73
CA GLY A 533 -38.88 -12.40 -18.53
C GLY A 533 -38.70 -10.97 -18.01
N ALA A 534 -37.98 -10.10 -18.74
CA ALA A 534 -37.77 -8.71 -18.34
C ALA A 534 -38.97 -7.81 -18.76
N ASP A 535 -39.30 -6.83 -17.91
CA ASP A 535 -40.32 -5.84 -18.21
C ASP A 535 -39.84 -4.84 -19.27
N LYS A 536 -38.56 -4.55 -19.28
CA LYS A 536 -37.90 -3.66 -20.22
C LYS A 536 -36.55 -4.19 -20.66
N VAL A 537 -36.25 -4.03 -21.95
CA VAL A 537 -34.95 -4.31 -22.55
C VAL A 537 -34.35 -3.00 -23.07
N VAL A 538 -33.08 -2.79 -22.79
CA VAL A 538 -32.27 -1.68 -23.31
C VAL A 538 -31.09 -2.28 -24.07
N VAL A 539 -31.08 -2.03 -25.38
CA VAL A 539 -30.01 -2.51 -26.28
C VAL A 539 -28.93 -1.45 -26.38
N LEU A 540 -27.74 -1.78 -25.91
CA LEU A 540 -26.57 -0.91 -25.98
C LEU A 540 -25.70 -1.32 -27.16
N SER A 541 -25.43 -0.38 -28.06
CA SER A 541 -24.49 -0.55 -29.18
C SER A 541 -23.64 0.72 -29.33
N ASP A 542 -22.35 0.54 -29.58
CA ASP A 542 -21.40 1.64 -29.80
C ASP A 542 -21.45 2.76 -28.76
N GLY A 543 -21.71 2.40 -27.49
CA GLY A 543 -21.76 3.33 -26.37
C GLY A 543 -23.03 4.18 -26.28
N SER A 544 -24.11 3.79 -26.98
CA SER A 544 -25.38 4.50 -26.96
C SER A 544 -26.54 3.51 -26.86
N VAL A 545 -27.75 4.02 -26.47
CA VAL A 545 -28.97 3.22 -26.48
C VAL A 545 -29.47 3.16 -27.91
N ALA A 546 -29.34 1.98 -28.53
CA ALA A 546 -29.80 1.74 -29.91
C ALA A 546 -31.31 1.43 -29.98
N GLU A 547 -31.81 0.63 -29.04
CA GLU A 547 -33.21 0.20 -28.97
C GLU A 547 -33.63 0.09 -27.50
N GLN A 548 -34.88 0.41 -27.17
CA GLN A 548 -35.44 0.15 -25.84
C GLN A 548 -36.96 -0.09 -25.92
N GLY A 549 -37.45 -1.00 -25.10
CA GLY A 549 -38.89 -1.36 -25.06
C GLY A 549 -39.12 -2.69 -24.34
N THR A 550 -40.34 -3.20 -24.40
CA THR A 550 -40.65 -4.55 -23.95
C THR A 550 -40.08 -5.58 -24.91
N PRO A 551 -39.71 -6.81 -24.45
CA PRO A 551 -39.19 -7.88 -25.31
C PRO A 551 -40.06 -8.12 -26.55
N GLU A 552 -41.39 -8.17 -26.39
CA GLU A 552 -42.34 -8.39 -27.49
C GLU A 552 -42.31 -7.26 -28.53
N LYS A 553 -42.26 -6.00 -28.06
CA LYS A 553 -42.17 -4.84 -28.95
C LYS A 553 -40.90 -4.87 -29.77
N LEU A 554 -39.76 -5.16 -29.12
CA LEU A 554 -38.45 -5.19 -29.77
C LEU A 554 -38.32 -6.36 -30.74
N MET A 555 -38.96 -7.51 -30.49
CA MET A 555 -38.99 -8.62 -31.46
C MET A 555 -39.66 -8.23 -32.76
N ASN A 556 -40.68 -7.37 -32.69
CA ASN A 556 -41.47 -6.97 -33.87
C ASN A 556 -40.91 -5.72 -34.58
N THR A 557 -40.31 -4.78 -33.84
CA THR A 557 -39.88 -3.47 -34.36
C THR A 557 -38.38 -3.24 -34.36
N GLY A 558 -37.62 -4.01 -33.55
CA GLY A 558 -36.17 -3.87 -33.41
C GLY A 558 -35.41 -4.49 -34.59
N LYS A 559 -34.15 -4.13 -34.73
CA LYS A 559 -33.21 -4.72 -35.70
C LYS A 559 -32.12 -5.51 -35.01
N ILE A 560 -31.55 -4.96 -33.94
CA ILE A 560 -30.43 -5.58 -33.21
C ILE A 560 -30.97 -6.67 -32.29
N TYR A 561 -31.99 -6.41 -31.51
CA TYR A 561 -32.57 -7.35 -30.55
C TYR A 561 -33.03 -8.68 -31.21
N PRO A 562 -33.88 -8.68 -32.28
CA PRO A 562 -34.28 -9.92 -32.95
C PRO A 562 -33.09 -10.70 -33.55
N HIS A 563 -32.11 -9.97 -34.07
CA HIS A 563 -30.90 -10.62 -34.62
C HIS A 563 -30.11 -11.36 -33.52
N MET A 564 -29.93 -10.74 -32.33
CA MET A 564 -29.27 -11.36 -31.18
C MET A 564 -30.05 -12.60 -30.69
N VAL A 565 -31.39 -12.52 -30.60
CA VAL A 565 -32.23 -13.66 -30.22
C VAL A 565 -32.05 -14.81 -31.21
N LYS A 566 -32.07 -14.54 -32.53
CA LYS A 566 -31.88 -15.53 -33.56
C LYS A 566 -30.52 -16.21 -33.50
N LEU A 567 -29.44 -15.46 -33.31
CA LEU A 567 -28.09 -16.00 -33.17
C LEU A 567 -27.97 -16.93 -31.96
N GLN A 568 -28.61 -16.58 -30.85
CA GLN A 568 -28.53 -17.41 -29.66
C GLN A 568 -29.38 -18.68 -29.75
N MET A 569 -30.52 -18.64 -30.45
CA MET A 569 -31.28 -19.85 -30.78
C MET A 569 -30.45 -20.83 -31.64
N ILE A 570 -29.76 -20.31 -32.67
CA ILE A 570 -28.89 -21.14 -33.53
C ILE A 570 -27.75 -21.76 -32.72
N SER A 571 -27.18 -21.03 -31.75
CA SER A 571 -26.08 -21.56 -30.93
C SER A 571 -26.55 -22.63 -29.92
N GLN A 572 -27.83 -22.66 -29.54
CA GLN A 572 -28.41 -23.70 -28.69
C GLN A 572 -28.74 -24.99 -29.46
N ASP A 573 -29.00 -24.87 -30.76
CA ASP A 573 -29.25 -26.02 -31.65
C ASP A 573 -27.94 -26.71 -32.16
N TRP A 574 -26.77 -26.17 -31.76
CA TRP A 574 -25.48 -26.83 -32.03
C TRP A 574 -25.30 -27.99 -31.03
N GLY A 575 -25.97 -29.11 -31.28
CA GLY A 575 -25.66 -30.42 -30.73
C GLY A 575 -24.44 -31.00 -31.43
N ILE A 576 -23.42 -31.43 -30.67
CA ILE A 576 -22.35 -32.31 -31.13
C ILE A 576 -22.94 -33.69 -31.34
#